data_4056eb969183cb136f360c4b5a9f0c73
#
_entry.id   4056eb969183cb136f360c4b5a9f0c73
#
_cell.length_a   1.000
_cell.length_b   1.000
_cell.length_c   1.000
_cell.angle_alpha   90.00
_cell.angle_beta   90.00
_cell.angle_gamma   90.00
#
_symmetry.space_group_name_H-M   'P 1'
#
loop_
_entity.id
_entity.type
_entity.pdbx_description
1 polymer ?
#
loop_
_entity_poly.entity_id
_entity_poly.type
_entity_poly.pdbx_seq_one_letter_code
_entity_poly.pdbx_strand_id
1 'polypeptide(L)'
;LQYWPLYPLNFVHPEQARSQNGGFMADKLEVLDEWFGELLDEMDELGVADNTLVVFMADNGLMYHYEGTSGLSQLIYRGGKTDFTEGGIRVDAYARWPGVIEPGSRAADIVHVSDLFTTFARVAQAEKHIPTDRIIDGTDQTALLLKGQHHGRRDYVYVYQNDLLRAVVKQEWKMHLPAPGMPAAAAGVYNILRDPREEHPLIGHSLWSA
;
A
#
# COMPACT_ATOMS: atom_id res chain seq x y z
N LEU A 1 -12.04 -5.95 -9.78
CA LEU A 1 -11.28 -5.98 -11.03
C LEU A 1 -9.79 -6.07 -10.67
N GLN A 2 -9.08 -7.00 -11.25
CA GLN A 2 -7.63 -7.14 -11.05
C GLN A 2 -6.94 -7.06 -12.41
N TYR A 3 -6.05 -6.11 -12.56
CA TYR A 3 -5.22 -5.93 -13.73
C TYR A 3 -3.80 -6.46 -13.47
N TRP A 4 -3.31 -7.33 -14.36
CA TRP A 4 -1.96 -7.87 -14.31
C TRP A 4 -1.15 -7.28 -15.47
N PRO A 5 -0.55 -6.09 -15.30
CA PRO A 5 0.19 -5.44 -16.39
C PRO A 5 1.50 -6.16 -16.73
N LEU A 6 1.82 -7.20 -15.98
CA LEU A 6 3.15 -7.80 -15.99
C LEU A 6 3.28 -9.03 -16.89
N TYR A 7 2.20 -9.50 -17.53
CA TYR A 7 2.31 -10.69 -18.35
C TYR A 7 1.63 -10.51 -19.71
N PRO A 8 2.31 -10.84 -20.80
CA PRO A 8 3.75 -11.15 -20.90
C PRO A 8 4.60 -9.93 -20.54
N LEU A 9 5.70 -10.16 -19.79
CA LEU A 9 6.50 -9.12 -19.12
C LEU A 9 7.00 -8.01 -20.04
N ASN A 10 7.28 -8.32 -21.29
CA ASN A 10 7.96 -7.43 -22.25
C ASN A 10 7.06 -7.07 -23.44
N PHE A 11 5.75 -7.25 -23.30
CA PHE A 11 4.84 -6.95 -24.40
C PHE A 11 3.98 -5.74 -24.11
N VAL A 12 4.09 -4.74 -24.96
CA VAL A 12 3.15 -3.64 -25.11
C VAL A 12 2.71 -3.65 -26.56
N HIS A 13 1.42 -3.57 -26.83
CA HIS A 13 0.95 -3.49 -28.21
C HIS A 13 1.57 -2.26 -28.88
N PRO A 14 2.05 -2.36 -30.14
CA PRO A 14 2.74 -1.24 -30.80
C PRO A 14 1.95 0.07 -30.81
N GLU A 15 0.62 0.00 -30.87
CA GLU A 15 -0.26 1.17 -30.81
C GLU A 15 -0.33 1.82 -29.42
N GLN A 16 0.09 1.10 -28.40
CA GLN A 16 0.12 1.54 -26.99
C GLN A 16 1.52 1.93 -26.53
N ALA A 17 2.54 1.74 -27.35
CA ALA A 17 3.93 2.10 -27.06
C ALA A 17 4.13 3.59 -27.29
N ARG A 18 3.59 4.44 -26.40
CA ARG A 18 3.52 5.91 -26.55
C ARG A 18 4.42 6.67 -25.58
N SER A 19 4.86 6.03 -24.52
CA SER A 19 5.67 6.69 -23.49
C SER A 19 7.02 7.13 -24.05
N GLN A 20 7.28 8.44 -23.96
CA GLN A 20 8.53 9.03 -24.46
C GLN A 20 9.71 8.83 -23.49
N ASN A 21 9.44 8.51 -22.23
CA ASN A 21 10.46 8.62 -21.18
C ASN A 21 10.65 7.37 -20.31
N GLY A 22 9.81 6.36 -20.41
CA GLY A 22 9.77 5.31 -19.41
C GLY A 22 9.86 3.87 -19.90
N GLY A 23 9.97 3.65 -21.23
CA GLY A 23 9.95 2.30 -21.79
C GLY A 23 8.65 1.55 -21.49
N PHE A 24 8.65 0.24 -21.68
CA PHE A 24 7.45 -0.58 -21.64
C PHE A 24 6.65 -0.54 -20.32
N MET A 25 7.28 -0.27 -19.18
CA MET A 25 6.58 -0.13 -17.91
C MET A 25 5.72 1.14 -17.85
N ALA A 26 6.25 2.24 -18.36
CA ALA A 26 5.50 3.48 -18.45
C ALA A 26 4.35 3.34 -19.45
N ASP A 27 4.58 2.71 -20.60
CA ASP A 27 3.52 2.42 -21.57
C ASP A 27 2.37 1.62 -20.93
N LYS A 28 2.68 0.62 -20.11
CA LYS A 28 1.67 -0.18 -19.40
C LYS A 28 0.90 0.62 -18.36
N LEU A 29 1.59 1.52 -17.65
CA LEU A 29 0.94 2.39 -16.67
C LEU A 29 0.03 3.41 -17.35
N GLU A 30 0.44 3.97 -18.49
CA GLU A 30 -0.39 4.86 -19.29
C GLU A 30 -1.66 4.15 -19.79
N VAL A 31 -1.54 2.91 -20.28
CA VAL A 31 -2.70 2.10 -20.68
C VAL A 31 -3.63 1.78 -19.51
N LEU A 32 -3.05 1.46 -18.35
CA LEU A 32 -3.83 1.22 -17.14
C LEU A 32 -4.58 2.46 -16.70
N ASP A 33 -3.94 3.63 -16.76
CA ASP A 33 -4.53 4.92 -16.43
C ASP A 33 -5.70 5.26 -17.38
N GLU A 34 -5.50 5.05 -18.69
CA GLU A 34 -6.53 5.23 -19.72
C GLU A 34 -7.76 4.34 -19.43
N TRP A 35 -7.56 3.05 -19.23
CA TRP A 35 -8.66 2.13 -18.91
C TRP A 35 -9.35 2.42 -17.59
N PHE A 36 -8.60 2.91 -16.62
CA PHE A 36 -9.19 3.33 -15.36
C PHE A 36 -10.02 4.60 -15.53
N GLY A 37 -9.58 5.54 -16.39
CA GLY A 37 -10.34 6.70 -16.80
C GLY A 37 -11.66 6.31 -17.47
N GLU A 38 -11.61 5.42 -18.48
CA GLU A 38 -12.81 4.90 -19.16
C GLU A 38 -13.81 4.26 -18.16
N LEU A 39 -13.32 3.51 -17.17
CA LEU A 39 -14.17 2.93 -16.12
C LEU A 39 -14.88 4.02 -15.32
N LEU A 40 -14.17 5.09 -14.95
CA LEU A 40 -14.75 6.18 -14.17
C LEU A 40 -15.79 6.96 -15.01
N ASP A 41 -15.51 7.22 -16.29
CA ASP A 41 -16.42 7.88 -17.20
C ASP A 41 -17.71 7.06 -17.40
N GLU A 42 -17.61 5.75 -17.58
CA GLU A 42 -18.76 4.84 -17.67
C GLU A 42 -19.61 4.88 -16.39
N MET A 43 -18.98 4.95 -15.21
CA MET A 43 -19.71 5.06 -13.95
C MET A 43 -20.47 6.39 -13.83
N ASP A 44 -19.88 7.47 -14.33
CA ASP A 44 -20.52 8.79 -14.37
C ASP A 44 -21.70 8.80 -15.39
N GLU A 45 -21.53 8.21 -16.58
CA GLU A 45 -22.58 8.07 -17.60
C GLU A 45 -23.77 7.23 -17.12
N LEU A 46 -23.49 6.15 -16.38
CA LEU A 46 -24.51 5.28 -15.79
C LEU A 46 -25.20 5.92 -14.57
N GLY A 47 -24.69 7.04 -14.06
CA GLY A 47 -25.23 7.73 -12.89
C GLY A 47 -25.07 6.95 -11.58
N VAL A 48 -24.06 6.08 -11.48
CA VAL A 48 -23.79 5.28 -10.28
C VAL A 48 -22.62 5.80 -9.45
N ALA A 49 -21.86 6.75 -9.96
CA ALA A 49 -20.63 7.23 -9.33
C ALA A 49 -20.84 7.79 -7.92
N ASP A 50 -21.91 8.59 -7.72
CA ASP A 50 -22.22 9.22 -6.42
C ASP A 50 -22.59 8.18 -5.32
N ASN A 51 -22.97 6.97 -5.72
CA ASN A 51 -23.29 5.88 -4.80
C ASN A 51 -22.25 4.75 -4.83
N THR A 52 -21.03 5.04 -5.30
CA THR A 52 -19.99 4.03 -5.41
C THR A 52 -18.66 4.53 -4.82
N LEU A 53 -18.15 3.80 -3.83
CA LEU A 53 -16.78 3.96 -3.35
C LEU A 53 -15.84 3.18 -4.26
N VAL A 54 -14.97 3.87 -4.97
CA VAL A 54 -13.89 3.27 -5.77
C VAL A 54 -12.60 3.36 -5.00
N VAL A 55 -11.88 2.23 -4.86
CA VAL A 55 -10.53 2.19 -4.29
C VAL A 55 -9.58 1.59 -5.32
N PHE A 56 -8.53 2.33 -5.64
CA PHE A 56 -7.45 1.90 -6.52
C PHE A 56 -6.15 1.83 -5.73
N MET A 57 -5.46 0.70 -5.74
CA MET A 57 -4.22 0.51 -5.01
C MET A 57 -3.33 -0.56 -5.66
N ALA A 58 -2.03 -0.50 -5.40
CA ALA A 58 -1.14 -1.61 -5.74
C ALA A 58 -1.27 -2.76 -4.71
N ASP A 59 -0.93 -3.97 -5.13
CA ASP A 59 -0.95 -5.18 -4.30
C ASP A 59 0.31 -5.35 -3.44
N ASN A 60 1.45 -4.88 -3.94
CA ASN A 60 2.75 -4.92 -3.26
C ASN A 60 3.70 -3.86 -3.84
N GLY A 61 4.87 -3.74 -3.23
CA GLY A 61 5.91 -2.85 -3.71
C GLY A 61 6.55 -3.30 -5.03
N LEU A 62 7.41 -2.44 -5.56
CA LEU A 62 8.09 -2.65 -6.84
C LEU A 62 8.84 -3.98 -6.88
N MET A 63 8.72 -4.70 -7.98
CA MET A 63 9.53 -5.88 -8.25
C MET A 63 10.81 -5.47 -8.98
N TYR A 64 11.97 -5.56 -8.31
CA TYR A 64 13.24 -5.06 -8.81
C TYR A 64 14.06 -6.03 -9.67
N HIS A 65 13.51 -7.14 -10.05
CA HIS A 65 14.16 -8.07 -10.98
C HIS A 65 13.89 -7.75 -12.46
N TYR A 66 13.21 -6.63 -12.74
CA TYR A 66 12.98 -6.20 -14.11
C TYR A 66 14.16 -5.43 -14.66
N GLU A 67 14.52 -5.74 -15.89
CA GLU A 67 15.47 -4.94 -16.67
C GLU A 67 15.01 -3.47 -16.69
N GLY A 68 15.92 -2.57 -16.36
CA GLY A 68 15.62 -1.14 -16.29
C GLY A 68 15.45 -0.58 -14.88
N THR A 69 15.48 -1.41 -13.84
CA THR A 69 15.48 -0.95 -12.45
C THR A 69 16.88 -0.58 -11.93
N SER A 70 17.78 -0.18 -12.83
CA SER A 70 19.15 0.30 -12.52
C SER A 70 19.19 1.61 -11.73
N GLY A 71 18.13 1.99 -11.07
CA GLY A 71 18.01 3.17 -10.22
C GLY A 71 17.43 2.88 -8.86
N LEU A 72 17.45 1.63 -8.38
CA LEU A 72 16.87 1.24 -7.09
C LEU A 72 17.44 2.01 -5.90
N SER A 73 18.69 2.46 -5.99
CA SER A 73 19.29 3.34 -4.98
C SER A 73 18.64 4.72 -4.90
N GLN A 74 17.88 5.11 -5.91
CA GLN A 74 17.17 6.40 -5.98
C GLN A 74 15.70 6.29 -5.53
N LEU A 75 15.19 5.08 -5.27
CA LEU A 75 13.84 4.92 -4.76
C LEU A 75 13.73 5.48 -3.35
N ILE A 76 12.58 6.08 -3.06
CA ILE A 76 12.28 6.66 -1.74
C ILE A 76 12.32 5.56 -0.66
N TYR A 77 11.79 4.38 -0.95
CA TYR A 77 11.71 3.27 -0.01
C TYR A 77 12.72 2.18 -0.37
N ARG A 78 13.33 1.59 0.67
CA ARG A 78 14.23 0.44 0.51
C ARG A 78 13.44 -0.84 0.28
N GLY A 79 14.01 -1.73 -0.53
CA GLY A 79 13.44 -3.03 -0.81
C GLY A 79 12.37 -2.99 -1.89
N GLY A 80 11.67 -4.09 -2.07
CA GLY A 80 10.61 -4.26 -3.03
C GLY A 80 9.80 -5.52 -2.75
N LYS A 81 9.04 -5.98 -3.72
CA LYS A 81 8.20 -7.18 -3.59
C LYS A 81 8.93 -8.31 -2.88
N THR A 82 8.30 -8.91 -1.88
CA THR A 82 8.79 -9.95 -0.97
C THR A 82 9.63 -9.47 0.22
N ASP A 83 10.03 -8.20 0.27
CA ASP A 83 10.72 -7.63 1.42
C ASP A 83 9.74 -7.14 2.49
N PHE A 84 10.20 -7.16 3.73
CA PHE A 84 9.47 -6.60 4.87
C PHE A 84 9.75 -5.11 5.12
N THR A 85 10.65 -4.52 4.32
CA THR A 85 10.96 -3.09 4.33
C THR A 85 9.87 -2.28 3.61
N GLU A 86 9.85 -0.96 3.80
CA GLU A 86 8.79 -0.10 3.25
C GLU A 86 8.60 -0.28 1.73
N GLY A 87 9.69 -0.45 0.97
CA GLY A 87 9.61 -0.65 -0.47
C GLY A 87 8.90 -1.94 -0.91
N GLY A 88 8.76 -2.92 0.00
CA GLY A 88 8.04 -4.16 -0.28
C GLY A 88 6.57 -4.13 0.11
N ILE A 89 6.21 -3.35 1.14
CA ILE A 89 4.89 -3.39 1.78
C ILE A 89 4.09 -2.10 1.64
N ARG A 90 4.76 -0.95 1.49
CA ARG A 90 4.08 0.33 1.36
C ARG A 90 3.71 0.57 -0.10
N VAL A 91 2.44 0.85 -0.32
CA VAL A 91 1.87 1.07 -1.65
C VAL A 91 1.01 2.33 -1.65
N ASP A 92 0.90 2.94 -2.81
CA ASP A 92 -0.06 4.02 -3.01
C ASP A 92 -1.48 3.47 -3.06
N ALA A 93 -2.41 4.21 -2.46
CA ALA A 93 -3.82 3.91 -2.51
C ALA A 93 -4.62 5.21 -2.74
N TYR A 94 -5.64 5.11 -3.57
CA TYR A 94 -6.53 6.20 -3.92
C TYR A 94 -7.96 5.79 -3.66
N ALA A 95 -8.76 6.71 -3.16
CA ALA A 95 -10.19 6.50 -2.95
C ALA A 95 -10.97 7.63 -3.61
N ARG A 96 -12.02 7.27 -4.38
CA ARG A 96 -12.95 8.22 -5.00
C ARG A 96 -14.38 7.89 -4.56
N TRP A 97 -15.06 8.89 -4.06
CA TRP A 97 -16.49 8.83 -3.79
C TRP A 97 -17.05 10.25 -3.91
N PRO A 98 -17.62 10.62 -5.05
CA PRO A 98 -18.15 11.97 -5.28
C PRO A 98 -19.14 12.39 -4.20
N GLY A 99 -19.04 13.64 -3.75
CA GLY A 99 -19.90 14.18 -2.71
C GLY A 99 -19.65 13.67 -1.29
N VAL A 100 -18.75 12.66 -1.09
CA VAL A 100 -18.46 12.06 0.21
C VAL A 100 -16.99 12.25 0.60
N ILE A 101 -16.05 11.95 -0.29
CA ILE A 101 -14.63 12.17 -0.08
C ILE A 101 -14.22 13.50 -0.70
N GLU A 102 -13.54 14.36 0.09
CA GLU A 102 -13.06 15.65 -0.39
C GLU A 102 -11.98 15.46 -1.47
N PRO A 103 -12.16 16.05 -2.66
CA PRO A 103 -11.17 15.95 -3.73
C PRO A 103 -9.80 16.50 -3.31
N GLY A 104 -8.73 15.76 -3.67
CA GLY A 104 -7.36 16.17 -3.38
C GLY A 104 -6.94 16.00 -1.90
N SER A 105 -7.82 15.52 -1.04
CA SER A 105 -7.48 15.19 0.35
C SER A 105 -6.39 14.13 0.41
N ARG A 106 -5.55 14.18 1.44
CA ARG A 106 -4.46 13.23 1.67
C ARG A 106 -4.47 12.76 3.11
N ALA A 107 -4.13 11.51 3.34
CA ALA A 107 -3.96 10.94 4.66
C ALA A 107 -2.67 10.11 4.72
N ALA A 108 -1.96 10.22 5.83
CA ALA A 108 -0.77 9.41 6.14
C ALA A 108 -1.05 8.41 7.27
N ASP A 109 -2.30 8.23 7.64
CA ASP A 109 -2.74 7.28 8.65
C ASP A 109 -2.47 5.85 8.17
N ILE A 110 -2.20 4.95 9.10
CA ILE A 110 -1.97 3.55 8.76
C ILE A 110 -3.29 2.92 8.28
N VAL A 111 -3.23 2.33 7.10
CA VAL A 111 -4.29 1.48 6.52
C VAL A 111 -3.66 0.16 6.10
N HIS A 112 -4.30 -0.94 6.44
CA HIS A 112 -3.91 -2.27 5.99
C HIS A 112 -4.96 -2.83 5.03
N VAL A 113 -4.56 -3.67 4.08
CA VAL A 113 -5.50 -4.24 3.09
C VAL A 113 -6.68 -4.98 3.74
N SER A 114 -6.47 -5.61 4.90
CA SER A 114 -7.56 -6.25 5.65
C SER A 114 -8.64 -5.28 6.14
N ASP A 115 -8.31 -3.99 6.27
CA ASP A 115 -9.26 -2.96 6.70
C ASP A 115 -10.35 -2.71 5.67
N LEU A 116 -10.07 -2.99 4.40
CA LEU A 116 -11.03 -2.81 3.32
C LEU A 116 -12.28 -3.68 3.53
N PHE A 117 -12.11 -4.91 4.03
CA PHE A 117 -13.23 -5.80 4.29
C PHE A 117 -14.22 -5.19 5.31
N THR A 118 -13.73 -4.77 6.47
CA THR A 118 -14.56 -4.18 7.53
C THR A 118 -15.10 -2.81 7.14
N THR A 119 -14.28 -2.01 6.45
CA THR A 119 -14.68 -0.69 5.95
C THR A 119 -15.80 -0.80 4.90
N PHE A 120 -15.65 -1.71 3.93
CA PHE A 120 -16.67 -1.92 2.91
C PHE A 120 -17.96 -2.49 3.50
N ALA A 121 -17.85 -3.41 4.46
CA ALA A 121 -19.03 -3.90 5.17
C ALA A 121 -19.77 -2.75 5.90
N ARG A 122 -19.02 -1.84 6.52
CA ARG A 122 -19.59 -0.67 7.19
C ARG A 122 -20.25 0.30 6.22
N VAL A 123 -19.56 0.65 5.14
CA VAL A 123 -20.05 1.56 4.10
C VAL A 123 -21.33 1.00 3.45
N ALA A 124 -21.35 -0.31 3.20
CA ALA A 124 -22.50 -1.01 2.62
C ALA A 124 -23.62 -1.35 3.64
N GLN A 125 -23.49 -0.94 4.91
CA GLN A 125 -24.43 -1.28 6.00
C GLN A 125 -24.64 -2.79 6.17
N ALA A 126 -23.58 -3.55 5.95
CA ALA A 126 -23.55 -5.01 5.94
C ALA A 126 -22.78 -5.62 7.12
N GLU A 127 -22.49 -4.85 8.18
CA GLU A 127 -21.68 -5.28 9.34
C GLU A 127 -22.22 -6.54 10.01
N LYS A 128 -23.54 -6.73 9.99
CA LYS A 128 -24.18 -7.93 10.53
C LYS A 128 -23.77 -9.22 9.83
N HIS A 129 -23.17 -9.12 8.66
CA HIS A 129 -22.68 -10.27 7.90
C HIS A 129 -21.18 -10.55 8.11
N ILE A 130 -20.50 -9.71 8.89
CA ILE A 130 -19.12 -9.98 9.28
C ILE A 130 -19.11 -11.22 10.19
N PRO A 131 -18.29 -12.25 9.90
CA PRO A 131 -18.20 -13.44 10.73
C PRO A 131 -17.84 -13.10 12.18
N THR A 132 -18.51 -13.76 13.13
CA THR A 132 -18.23 -13.62 14.58
C THR A 132 -17.63 -14.90 15.17
N ASP A 133 -17.49 -15.95 14.38
CA ASP A 133 -16.93 -17.25 14.73
C ASP A 133 -15.41 -17.32 14.59
N ARG A 134 -14.80 -16.25 14.14
CA ARG A 134 -13.34 -16.10 13.89
C ARG A 134 -12.89 -14.67 14.12
N ILE A 135 -11.56 -14.50 14.30
CA ILE A 135 -10.95 -13.18 14.40
C ILE A 135 -10.94 -12.54 13.00
N ILE A 136 -11.35 -11.27 12.94
CA ILE A 136 -11.26 -10.42 11.76
C ILE A 136 -10.22 -9.34 12.05
N ASP A 137 -9.11 -9.38 11.35
CA ASP A 137 -7.97 -8.48 11.58
C ASP A 137 -8.22 -7.05 11.07
N GLY A 138 -9.22 -6.87 10.21
CA GLY A 138 -9.55 -5.59 9.61
C GLY A 138 -10.16 -4.61 10.63
N THR A 139 -9.71 -3.37 10.58
CA THR A 139 -10.24 -2.24 11.36
C THR A 139 -11.06 -1.35 10.44
N ASP A 140 -12.25 -0.95 10.87
CA ASP A 140 -13.09 -0.01 10.11
C ASP A 140 -12.43 1.36 9.96
N GLN A 141 -12.15 1.78 8.73
CA GLN A 141 -11.53 3.04 8.35
C GLN A 141 -12.53 4.05 7.76
N THR A 142 -13.81 3.85 7.95
CA THR A 142 -14.84 4.77 7.45
C THR A 142 -14.62 6.20 7.93
N ALA A 143 -14.18 6.38 9.17
CA ALA A 143 -13.90 7.72 9.70
C ALA A 143 -12.75 8.42 8.95
N LEU A 144 -11.73 7.67 8.53
CA LEU A 144 -10.65 8.19 7.70
C LEU A 144 -11.17 8.65 6.33
N LEU A 145 -12.01 7.85 5.69
CA LEU A 145 -12.61 8.20 4.40
C LEU A 145 -13.49 9.46 4.47
N LEU A 146 -14.25 9.62 5.56
CA LEU A 146 -15.21 10.72 5.70
C LEU A 146 -14.61 12.01 6.27
N LYS A 147 -13.55 11.92 7.07
CA LYS A 147 -13.00 13.04 7.85
C LYS A 147 -11.53 13.33 7.52
N GLY A 148 -10.90 12.44 6.75
CA GLY A 148 -9.50 12.59 6.33
C GLY A 148 -8.49 12.26 7.42
N GLN A 149 -7.30 12.79 7.28
CA GLN A 149 -6.13 12.49 8.12
C GLN A 149 -6.41 12.64 9.62
N HIS A 150 -5.75 11.80 10.43
CA HIS A 150 -5.89 11.65 11.88
C HIS A 150 -7.20 11.01 12.35
N HIS A 151 -8.00 10.47 11.45
CA HIS A 151 -9.23 9.74 11.78
C HIS A 151 -9.12 8.23 11.52
N GLY A 152 -7.95 7.75 11.11
CA GLY A 152 -7.63 6.33 11.02
C GLY A 152 -7.72 5.66 12.40
N ARG A 153 -8.19 4.42 12.41
CA ARG A 153 -8.40 3.64 13.63
C ARG A 153 -7.37 2.54 13.84
N ARG A 154 -6.50 2.34 12.87
CA ARG A 154 -5.43 1.33 13.00
C ARG A 154 -4.21 1.94 13.64
N ASP A 155 -3.81 1.36 14.78
CA ASP A 155 -2.62 1.82 15.52
C ASP A 155 -1.33 1.17 15.01
N TYR A 156 -1.41 -0.08 14.51
CA TYR A 156 -0.22 -0.84 14.15
C TYR A 156 -0.49 -1.86 13.06
N VAL A 157 0.60 -2.31 12.42
CA VAL A 157 0.62 -3.41 11.47
C VAL A 157 1.76 -4.35 11.82
N TYR A 158 1.46 -5.65 11.84
CA TYR A 158 2.46 -6.70 11.88
C TYR A 158 2.89 -7.06 10.46
N VAL A 159 4.20 -7.06 10.23
CA VAL A 159 4.77 -7.39 8.93
C VAL A 159 5.43 -8.75 8.98
N TYR A 160 4.89 -9.67 8.23
CA TYR A 160 5.43 -11.01 8.09
C TYR A 160 6.20 -11.15 6.78
N GLN A 161 7.26 -11.93 6.83
CA GLN A 161 7.96 -12.43 5.65
C GLN A 161 7.90 -13.95 5.73
N ASN A 162 7.12 -14.57 4.87
CA ASN A 162 6.66 -15.95 5.03
C ASN A 162 5.93 -16.14 6.38
N ASP A 163 6.39 -17.06 7.23
CA ASP A 163 5.87 -17.37 8.55
C ASP A 163 6.57 -16.63 9.70
N LEU A 164 7.53 -15.76 9.38
CA LEU A 164 8.31 -15.02 10.36
C LEU A 164 7.78 -13.58 10.52
N LEU A 165 7.48 -13.19 11.76
CA LEU A 165 7.25 -11.79 12.10
C LEU A 165 8.58 -11.03 11.99
N ARG A 166 8.67 -10.10 11.02
CA ARG A 166 9.89 -9.39 10.70
C ARG A 166 9.87 -7.93 11.12
N ALA A 167 8.69 -7.32 11.20
CA ALA A 167 8.59 -5.96 11.69
C ALA A 167 7.22 -5.68 12.32
N VAL A 168 7.20 -4.62 13.12
CA VAL A 168 5.96 -4.00 13.61
C VAL A 168 6.02 -2.53 13.26
N VAL A 169 4.98 -2.03 12.61
CA VAL A 169 4.79 -0.60 12.33
C VAL A 169 3.76 -0.06 13.30
N LYS A 170 4.07 1.06 13.95
CA LYS A 170 3.13 1.81 14.78
C LYS A 170 3.31 3.30 14.54
N GLN A 171 2.32 3.94 13.96
CA GLN A 171 2.40 5.33 13.51
C GLN A 171 3.61 5.52 12.58
N GLU A 172 4.49 6.47 12.87
CA GLU A 172 5.72 6.71 12.10
C GLU A 172 6.90 5.81 12.48
N TRP A 173 6.70 4.88 13.40
CA TRP A 173 7.76 4.02 13.92
C TRP A 173 7.65 2.61 13.38
N LYS A 174 8.79 2.05 12.97
CA LYS A 174 8.90 0.66 12.55
C LYS A 174 10.03 -0.03 13.28
N MET A 175 9.72 -1.11 13.96
CA MET A 175 10.69 -1.96 14.63
C MET A 175 10.96 -3.19 13.78
N HIS A 176 12.22 -3.39 13.40
CA HIS A 176 12.67 -4.64 12.79
C HIS A 176 12.94 -5.69 13.85
N LEU A 177 12.50 -6.90 13.59
CA LEU A 177 12.75 -8.07 14.42
C LEU A 177 13.80 -8.96 13.75
N PRO A 178 14.82 -9.42 14.48
CA PRO A 178 15.83 -10.31 13.92
C PRO A 178 15.20 -11.65 13.54
N ALA A 179 15.64 -12.23 12.44
CA ALA A 179 15.28 -13.61 12.11
C ALA A 179 15.92 -14.59 13.12
N PRO A 180 15.34 -15.79 13.29
CA PRO A 180 15.93 -16.83 14.13
C PRO A 180 17.41 -17.07 13.79
N GLY A 181 18.27 -17.08 14.80
CA GLY A 181 19.72 -17.23 14.62
C GLY A 181 20.49 -15.93 14.32
N MET A 182 19.82 -14.81 14.10
CA MET A 182 20.48 -13.53 14.01
C MET A 182 20.71 -12.90 15.39
N PRO A 183 21.80 -12.15 15.59
CA PRO A 183 22.03 -11.45 16.85
C PRO A 183 20.93 -10.40 17.11
N ALA A 184 20.60 -10.18 18.39
CA ALA A 184 19.65 -9.13 18.80
C ALA A 184 20.03 -7.73 18.24
N ALA A 185 21.30 -7.52 17.98
CA ALA A 185 21.84 -6.36 17.30
C ALA A 185 21.27 -6.10 15.89
N ALA A 186 20.67 -7.09 15.26
CA ALA A 186 19.98 -6.94 14.00
C ALA A 186 18.57 -6.33 14.15
N ALA A 187 18.08 -6.12 15.37
CA ALA A 187 16.89 -5.33 15.63
C ALA A 187 17.18 -3.84 15.45
N GLY A 188 16.22 -3.10 14.95
CA GLY A 188 16.34 -1.65 14.80
C GLY A 188 14.97 -0.99 14.89
N VAL A 189 14.93 0.24 15.39
CA VAL A 189 13.74 1.08 15.35
C VAL A 189 14.00 2.26 14.44
N TYR A 190 13.11 2.48 13.49
CA TYR A 190 13.24 3.47 12.43
C TYR A 190 12.04 4.42 12.47
N ASN A 191 12.28 5.71 12.22
CA ASN A 191 11.21 6.63 11.92
C ASN A 191 11.00 6.64 10.41
N ILE A 192 10.00 5.92 9.91
CA ILE A 192 9.78 5.69 8.47
C ILE A 192 9.33 6.95 7.69
N LEU A 193 8.99 8.04 8.38
CA LEU A 193 8.72 9.33 7.72
C LEU A 193 10.00 10.14 7.50
N ARG A 194 10.98 10.02 8.39
CA ARG A 194 12.27 10.74 8.32
C ARG A 194 13.36 9.91 7.65
N ASP A 195 13.26 8.60 7.79
CA ASP A 195 14.16 7.60 7.23
C ASP A 195 13.35 6.53 6.48
N PRO A 196 12.74 6.88 5.34
CA PRO A 196 11.89 5.96 4.57
C PRO A 196 12.69 4.79 3.98
N ARG A 197 14.02 4.87 3.98
CA ARG A 197 14.91 3.80 3.55
C ARG A 197 15.30 2.84 4.67
N GLU A 198 14.95 3.16 5.91
CA GLU A 198 15.27 2.30 7.07
C GLU A 198 16.78 2.00 7.16
N GLU A 199 17.62 3.04 6.99
CA GLU A 199 19.09 2.93 6.97
C GLU A 199 19.72 3.39 8.29
N HIS A 200 18.99 4.18 9.11
CA HIS A 200 19.50 4.85 10.30
C HIS A 200 18.67 4.48 11.55
N PRO A 201 18.93 3.32 12.18
CA PRO A 201 18.20 2.92 13.38
C PRO A 201 18.43 3.89 14.52
N LEU A 202 17.35 4.30 15.20
CA LEU A 202 17.38 5.25 16.33
C LEU A 202 17.81 4.58 17.64
N ILE A 203 17.68 3.28 17.76
CA ILE A 203 18.11 2.50 18.91
C ILE A 203 19.32 1.69 18.48
N GLY A 204 20.48 2.22 18.79
CA GLY A 204 21.72 1.45 18.75
C GLY A 204 21.90 0.63 20.03
N HIS A 205 22.88 -0.24 20.05
CA HIS A 205 23.19 -1.22 21.10
C HIS A 205 23.21 -0.75 22.55
N SER A 206 23.26 0.58 22.79
CA SER A 206 23.53 1.13 24.12
C SER A 206 22.34 1.18 25.08
N LEU A 207 21.12 0.92 24.63
CA LEU A 207 19.93 0.92 25.50
C LEU A 207 19.52 -0.46 26.00
N TRP A 208 20.13 -1.53 25.49
CA TRP A 208 19.84 -2.90 25.91
C TRP A 208 20.88 -3.50 26.84
N SER A 209 21.91 -2.72 27.22
CA SER A 209 22.99 -3.14 28.13
C SER A 209 22.91 -2.48 29.51
N ALA A 210 21.78 -1.87 29.86
CA ALA A 210 21.53 -1.30 31.16
C ALA A 210 20.54 -2.16 31.98
#